data_e772cec1e23fc5da0ede5cb111cdadb8
#
_entry.id   e772cec1e23fc5da0ede5cb111cdadb8
#
_cell.length_a   1.000
_cell.length_b   1.000
_cell.length_c   1.000
_cell.angle_alpha   90.00
_cell.angle_beta   90.00
_cell.angle_gamma   90.00
#
_symmetry.space_group_name_H-M   'P 1'
#
loop_
_entity.id
_entity.type
_entity.pdbx_description
1 polymer ?
#
loop_
_entity_poly.entity_id
_entity_poly.type
_entity_poly.pdbx_seq_one_letter_code
_entity_poly.pdbx_strand_id
1 'polypeptide(L)'
;MDTAMNYVQLLIKNFNGDIQQPILYEGISLNMKRSGSPEKLTFKVQKGEGLSFNEGSEVSLTVDGTKVFVGYVFTKSRDKDGCISVTAYSQIRYLKNKYATQYENKTATEVIQKLCDSFGVNYKDKNGKSAICDTQFKIAQRLEDNVTLLDMIQNALNLTLNATGRLYVLYDDCGVLTLKDIKDKSMLLDFGIDSETAQNFDYETSIDKESYNSITIVRDAQEGQHGAEKVHVEDGSHIKKWGHLQYFEKAQEGDSNLMEKAKTLLELYNRETRTLRIKEAFGDLRVRAGCSIYVNLNLGDMVLTSRMVVEEVTHKFNKDIHTMDLAVIGHGFTK
;
A
#
# COMPACT_ATOMS: atom_id res chain seq x y z
N MET A 1 6.86 -26.26 0.23
CA MET A 1 5.57 -25.90 -0.41
C MET A 1 5.79 -25.93 -1.90
N ASP A 2 4.87 -26.54 -2.62
CA ASP A 2 4.99 -26.71 -4.07
C ASP A 2 4.71 -25.37 -4.75
N THR A 3 5.69 -24.81 -5.47
CA THR A 3 5.55 -23.53 -6.22
C THR A 3 4.98 -23.78 -7.62
N ALA A 4 4.67 -25.03 -7.96
CA ALA A 4 4.10 -25.37 -9.25
C ALA A 4 2.71 -24.73 -9.38
N MET A 5 2.52 -23.89 -10.40
CA MET A 5 1.22 -23.41 -10.83
C MET A 5 0.66 -24.38 -11.87
N ASN A 6 -0.61 -24.69 -11.76
CA ASN A 6 -1.27 -25.55 -12.75
C ASN A 6 -1.85 -24.73 -13.91
N TYR A 7 -2.27 -23.49 -13.65
CA TYR A 7 -2.97 -22.70 -14.66
C TYR A 7 -2.96 -21.21 -14.41
N VAL A 8 -2.48 -20.45 -15.38
CA VAL A 8 -2.54 -18.98 -15.41
C VAL A 8 -3.44 -18.54 -16.55
N GLN A 9 -4.50 -17.82 -16.25
CA GLN A 9 -5.44 -17.29 -17.22
C GLN A 9 -5.40 -15.74 -17.20
N LEU A 10 -5.03 -15.15 -18.34
CA LEU A 10 -5.12 -13.72 -18.57
C LEU A 10 -6.21 -13.49 -19.63
N LEU A 11 -7.20 -12.68 -19.29
CA LEU A 11 -8.28 -12.31 -20.19
C LEU A 11 -8.27 -10.79 -20.42
N ILE A 12 -8.55 -10.40 -21.66
CA ILE A 12 -8.73 -9.00 -22.06
C ILE A 12 -10.16 -8.86 -22.59
N LYS A 13 -10.93 -7.96 -21.98
CA LYS A 13 -12.30 -7.65 -22.37
C LYS A 13 -12.36 -6.28 -23.03
N ASN A 14 -12.81 -6.23 -24.25
CA ASN A 14 -12.98 -5.03 -25.04
C ASN A 14 -14.28 -4.29 -24.72
N PHE A 15 -14.38 -3.03 -25.17
CA PHE A 15 -15.60 -2.20 -24.99
C PHE A 15 -16.86 -2.77 -25.67
N ASN A 16 -16.70 -3.56 -26.75
CA ASN A 16 -17.80 -4.24 -27.42
C ASN A 16 -18.26 -5.51 -26.69
N GLY A 17 -17.60 -5.86 -25.57
CA GLY A 17 -17.90 -7.05 -24.78
C GLY A 17 -17.12 -8.29 -25.16
N ASP A 18 -16.33 -8.27 -26.26
CA ASP A 18 -15.49 -9.40 -26.67
C ASP A 18 -14.43 -9.70 -25.62
N ILE A 19 -14.32 -10.96 -25.24
CA ILE A 19 -13.30 -11.44 -24.29
C ILE A 19 -12.28 -12.28 -25.07
N GLN A 20 -11.03 -11.92 -24.95
CA GLN A 20 -9.93 -12.59 -25.63
C GLN A 20 -8.93 -13.11 -24.60
N GLN A 21 -8.40 -14.30 -24.87
CA GLN A 21 -7.29 -14.89 -24.13
C GLN A 21 -6.04 -14.87 -25.04
N PRO A 22 -5.13 -13.91 -24.86
CA PRO A 22 -3.95 -13.81 -25.71
C PRO A 22 -2.94 -14.89 -25.38
N ILE A 23 -2.09 -15.23 -26.35
CA ILE A 23 -0.92 -16.09 -26.15
C ILE A 23 0.15 -15.26 -25.44
N LEU A 24 0.53 -15.66 -24.24
CA LEU A 24 1.61 -15.04 -23.47
C LEU A 24 2.96 -15.41 -24.09
N TYR A 25 3.82 -14.41 -24.31
CA TYR A 25 5.16 -14.61 -24.86
C TYR A 25 6.21 -14.79 -23.76
N GLU A 26 6.05 -14.04 -22.65
CA GLU A 26 6.92 -14.05 -21.47
C GLU A 26 6.06 -14.14 -20.21
N GLY A 27 6.74 -14.22 -19.06
CA GLY A 27 6.06 -14.21 -17.76
C GLY A 27 5.26 -12.93 -17.49
N ILE A 28 4.35 -13.04 -16.55
CA ILE A 28 3.53 -11.94 -16.06
C ILE A 28 4.15 -11.41 -14.76
N SER A 29 4.17 -10.09 -14.60
CA SER A 29 4.59 -9.46 -13.35
C SER A 29 3.46 -8.58 -12.80
N LEU A 30 3.08 -8.83 -11.53
CA LEU A 30 2.10 -8.05 -10.79
C LEU A 30 2.79 -7.37 -9.60
N ASN A 31 2.94 -6.06 -9.68
CA ASN A 31 3.55 -5.24 -8.62
C ASN A 31 2.46 -4.53 -7.81
N MET A 32 2.55 -4.63 -6.49
CA MET A 32 1.67 -3.98 -5.52
C MET A 32 2.51 -3.22 -4.50
N LYS A 33 2.11 -1.98 -4.16
CA LYS A 33 2.72 -1.15 -3.13
C LYS A 33 1.68 -0.75 -2.09
N ARG A 34 2.08 -0.70 -0.83
CA ARG A 34 1.18 -0.35 0.27
C ARG A 34 0.62 1.06 0.17
N SER A 35 1.37 2.00 -0.40
CA SER A 35 0.95 3.39 -0.52
C SER A 35 1.43 4.05 -1.81
N GLY A 36 0.70 5.08 -2.24
CA GLY A 36 1.11 6.01 -3.30
C GLY A 36 1.08 5.49 -4.74
N SER A 37 0.72 4.23 -4.98
CA SER A 37 0.74 3.65 -6.32
C SER A 37 -0.40 2.66 -6.56
N PRO A 38 -1.00 2.66 -7.76
CA PRO A 38 -1.91 1.61 -8.18
C PRO A 38 -1.15 0.30 -8.39
N GLU A 39 -1.83 -0.83 -8.22
CA GLU A 39 -1.31 -2.12 -8.63
C GLU A 39 -1.02 -2.10 -10.12
N LYS A 40 0.12 -2.64 -10.51
CA LYS A 40 0.62 -2.63 -11.89
C LYS A 40 0.84 -4.06 -12.39
N LEU A 41 0.11 -4.42 -13.44
CA LEU A 41 0.31 -5.68 -14.17
C LEU A 41 1.08 -5.39 -15.45
N THR A 42 2.16 -6.14 -15.69
CA THR A 42 2.91 -6.11 -16.94
C THR A 42 2.99 -7.50 -17.54
N PHE A 43 2.78 -7.59 -18.84
CA PHE A 43 2.85 -8.84 -19.58
C PHE A 43 3.17 -8.59 -21.04
N LYS A 44 3.64 -9.62 -21.74
CA LYS A 44 3.95 -9.57 -23.15
C LYS A 44 3.16 -10.65 -23.89
N VAL A 45 2.51 -10.27 -24.98
CA VAL A 45 1.68 -11.18 -25.76
C VAL A 45 2.17 -11.24 -27.20
N GLN A 46 2.00 -12.40 -27.83
CA GLN A 46 2.26 -12.57 -29.24
C GLN A 46 1.11 -11.96 -30.05
N LYS A 47 1.44 -11.18 -31.08
CA LYS A 47 0.44 -10.71 -32.03
C LYS A 47 -0.04 -11.90 -32.86
N GLY A 48 -1.29 -12.33 -32.61
CA GLY A 48 -1.97 -13.35 -33.41
C GLY A 48 -3.01 -12.73 -34.35
N GLU A 49 -3.44 -13.52 -35.35
CA GLU A 49 -4.64 -13.16 -36.14
C GLU A 49 -5.84 -13.09 -35.21
N GLY A 50 -6.61 -11.99 -35.30
CA GLY A 50 -7.80 -11.76 -34.48
C GLY A 50 -7.55 -11.16 -33.09
N LEU A 51 -6.30 -11.07 -32.59
CA LEU A 51 -6.03 -10.37 -31.35
C LEU A 51 -6.15 -8.86 -31.53
N SER A 52 -7.21 -8.29 -30.93
CA SER A 52 -7.49 -6.85 -30.97
C SER A 52 -7.96 -6.36 -29.62
N PHE A 53 -7.23 -5.41 -29.05
CA PHE A 53 -7.60 -4.69 -27.83
C PHE A 53 -7.00 -3.29 -27.84
N ASN A 54 -7.57 -2.40 -27.04
CA ASN A 54 -7.15 -1.00 -26.98
C ASN A 54 -6.82 -0.58 -25.53
N GLU A 55 -6.22 0.60 -25.40
CA GLU A 55 -6.11 1.29 -24.14
C GLU A 55 -7.51 1.45 -23.53
N GLY A 56 -7.65 1.21 -22.22
CA GLY A 56 -8.92 1.16 -21.51
C GLY A 56 -9.63 -0.21 -21.53
N SER A 57 -9.22 -1.18 -22.38
CA SER A 57 -9.73 -2.56 -22.28
C SER A 57 -9.46 -3.14 -20.89
N GLU A 58 -10.47 -3.82 -20.33
CA GLU A 58 -10.34 -4.48 -19.01
C GLU A 58 -9.42 -5.69 -19.11
N VAL A 59 -8.55 -5.86 -18.14
CA VAL A 59 -7.65 -7.02 -18.00
C VAL A 59 -7.94 -7.70 -16.67
N SER A 60 -8.09 -9.03 -16.72
CA SER A 60 -8.18 -9.84 -15.51
C SER A 60 -7.14 -10.96 -15.53
N LEU A 61 -6.52 -11.20 -14.37
CA LEU A 61 -5.58 -12.31 -14.14
C LEU A 61 -6.16 -13.24 -13.10
N THR A 62 -6.22 -14.51 -13.44
CA THR A 62 -6.64 -15.62 -12.58
C THR A 62 -5.51 -16.63 -12.52
N VAL A 63 -5.15 -17.09 -11.33
CA VAL A 63 -4.12 -18.11 -11.11
C VAL A 63 -4.74 -19.22 -10.27
N ASP A 64 -4.71 -20.46 -10.76
CA ASP A 64 -5.31 -21.64 -10.12
C ASP A 64 -6.76 -21.41 -9.65
N GLY A 65 -7.56 -20.75 -10.50
CA GLY A 65 -8.96 -20.42 -10.23
C GLY A 65 -9.17 -19.22 -9.31
N THR A 66 -8.11 -18.66 -8.71
CA THR A 66 -8.18 -17.46 -7.87
C THR A 66 -7.92 -16.22 -8.70
N LYS A 67 -8.88 -15.29 -8.73
CA LYS A 67 -8.67 -13.98 -9.36
C LYS A 67 -7.71 -13.15 -8.51
N VAL A 68 -6.63 -12.65 -9.11
CA VAL A 68 -5.58 -11.92 -8.41
C VAL A 68 -5.42 -10.47 -8.88
N PHE A 69 -5.99 -10.14 -10.04
CA PHE A 69 -5.95 -8.78 -10.57
C PHE A 69 -7.14 -8.50 -11.49
N VAL A 70 -7.67 -7.28 -11.39
CA VAL A 70 -8.56 -6.64 -12.37
C VAL A 70 -8.06 -5.22 -12.57
N GLY A 71 -7.96 -4.79 -13.80
CA GLY A 71 -7.54 -3.44 -14.14
C GLY A 71 -7.76 -3.14 -15.61
N TYR A 72 -7.09 -2.09 -16.09
CA TYR A 72 -7.30 -1.58 -17.44
C TYR A 72 -5.97 -1.38 -18.15
N VAL A 73 -5.94 -1.62 -19.46
CA VAL A 73 -4.77 -1.35 -20.30
C VAL A 73 -4.51 0.15 -20.37
N PHE A 74 -3.32 0.58 -20.00
CA PHE A 74 -2.90 1.98 -20.10
C PHE A 74 -1.84 2.19 -21.16
N THR A 75 -0.99 1.21 -21.39
CA THR A 75 0.10 1.32 -22.38
C THR A 75 0.24 0.03 -23.16
N LYS A 76 0.37 0.18 -24.47
CA LYS A 76 0.78 -0.86 -25.41
C LYS A 76 2.00 -0.40 -26.19
N SER A 77 3.02 -1.23 -26.27
CA SER A 77 4.14 -1.03 -27.19
C SER A 77 4.37 -2.29 -28.03
N ARG A 78 4.81 -2.09 -29.26
CA ARG A 78 5.08 -3.20 -30.19
C ARG A 78 6.57 -3.20 -30.54
N ASP A 79 7.16 -4.37 -30.52
CA ASP A 79 8.49 -4.58 -31.05
C ASP A 79 8.47 -5.04 -32.51
N LYS A 80 9.66 -5.10 -33.11
CA LYS A 80 9.83 -5.57 -34.48
C LYS A 80 9.49 -7.06 -34.69
N ASP A 81 9.53 -7.83 -33.60
CA ASP A 81 9.34 -9.29 -33.62
C ASP A 81 7.86 -9.67 -33.51
N GLY A 82 6.97 -8.66 -33.53
CA GLY A 82 5.51 -8.86 -33.52
C GLY A 82 4.93 -9.12 -32.11
N CYS A 83 5.70 -8.85 -31.05
CA CYS A 83 5.19 -8.93 -29.68
C CYS A 83 4.61 -7.59 -29.23
N ILE A 84 3.64 -7.65 -28.33
CA ILE A 84 2.99 -6.49 -27.73
C ILE A 84 3.25 -6.54 -26.24
N SER A 85 4.02 -5.56 -25.72
CA SER A 85 4.21 -5.34 -24.28
C SER A 85 3.06 -4.47 -23.75
N VAL A 86 2.45 -4.89 -22.68
CA VAL A 86 1.27 -4.27 -22.10
C VAL A 86 1.53 -3.89 -20.65
N THR A 87 1.10 -2.69 -20.29
CA THR A 87 0.99 -2.26 -18.88
C THR A 87 -0.47 -1.96 -18.57
N ALA A 88 -1.00 -2.66 -17.57
CA ALA A 88 -2.33 -2.41 -17.01
C ALA A 88 -2.22 -1.98 -15.54
N TYR A 89 -3.14 -1.14 -15.11
CA TYR A 89 -3.26 -0.68 -13.73
C TYR A 89 -4.65 -0.98 -13.17
N SER A 90 -4.73 -1.21 -11.86
CA SER A 90 -6.00 -1.26 -11.14
C SER A 90 -6.73 0.09 -11.19
N GLN A 91 -8.00 0.12 -10.77
CA GLN A 91 -8.79 1.35 -10.75
C GLN A 91 -8.21 2.45 -9.84
N ILE A 92 -7.31 2.12 -8.90
CA ILE A 92 -6.56 3.12 -8.10
C ILE A 92 -5.83 4.13 -9.00
N ARG A 93 -5.48 3.75 -10.23
CA ARG A 93 -4.86 4.68 -11.20
C ARG A 93 -5.74 5.91 -11.47
N TYR A 94 -7.06 5.79 -11.41
CA TYR A 94 -7.98 6.91 -11.60
C TYR A 94 -7.98 7.87 -10.40
N LEU A 95 -7.57 7.43 -9.22
CA LEU A 95 -7.37 8.30 -8.06
C LEU A 95 -6.14 9.22 -8.19
N LYS A 96 -5.34 9.11 -9.26
CA LYS A 96 -4.26 10.07 -9.56
C LYS A 96 -4.74 11.34 -10.28
N ASN A 97 -6.04 11.51 -10.50
CA ASN A 97 -6.61 12.76 -10.95
C ASN A 97 -6.53 13.81 -9.84
N LYS A 98 -6.22 15.06 -10.22
CA LYS A 98 -6.19 16.19 -9.30
C LYS A 98 -7.60 16.75 -9.08
N TYR A 99 -7.84 17.20 -7.86
CA TYR A 99 -9.14 17.76 -7.47
C TYR A 99 -8.95 18.83 -6.40
N ALA A 100 -9.99 19.62 -6.15
CA ALA A 100 -10.09 20.53 -5.03
C ALA A 100 -11.37 20.20 -4.24
N THR A 101 -11.25 20.03 -2.95
CA THR A 101 -12.40 19.77 -2.07
C THR A 101 -12.15 20.26 -0.66
N GLN A 102 -13.23 20.58 0.02
CA GLN A 102 -13.20 20.90 1.45
C GLN A 102 -14.08 19.90 2.20
N TYR A 103 -13.63 19.53 3.38
CA TYR A 103 -14.43 18.73 4.30
C TYR A 103 -14.13 19.12 5.74
N GLU A 104 -15.13 18.92 6.60
CA GLU A 104 -15.07 19.24 8.02
C GLU A 104 -15.76 18.12 8.83
N ASN A 105 -15.18 17.75 9.95
CA ASN A 105 -15.72 16.75 10.88
C ASN A 105 -16.07 15.41 10.19
N LYS A 106 -15.22 14.99 9.23
CA LYS A 106 -15.36 13.76 8.44
C LYS A 106 -14.32 12.72 8.84
N THR A 107 -14.70 11.45 8.84
CA THR A 107 -13.74 10.35 8.95
C THR A 107 -13.02 10.12 7.62
N ALA A 108 -11.84 9.50 7.66
CA ALA A 108 -11.17 9.11 6.41
C ALA A 108 -12.05 8.17 5.57
N THR A 109 -12.85 7.32 6.20
CA THR A 109 -13.89 6.49 5.53
C THR A 109 -14.86 7.32 4.71
N GLU A 110 -15.45 8.36 5.31
CA GLU A 110 -16.40 9.25 4.63
C GLU A 110 -15.73 10.03 3.49
N VAL A 111 -14.47 10.46 3.68
CA VAL A 111 -13.69 11.15 2.63
C VAL A 111 -13.46 10.21 1.45
N ILE A 112 -12.99 8.98 1.70
CA ILE A 112 -12.74 7.98 0.64
C ILE A 112 -14.03 7.71 -0.14
N GLN A 113 -15.13 7.42 0.55
CA GLN A 113 -16.41 7.12 -0.10
C GLN A 113 -16.90 8.28 -0.96
N LYS A 114 -16.85 9.53 -0.45
CA LYS A 114 -17.18 10.73 -1.22
C LYS A 114 -16.36 10.86 -2.50
N LEU A 115 -15.04 10.68 -2.41
CA LEU A 115 -14.16 10.78 -3.57
C LEU A 115 -14.43 9.65 -4.57
N CYS A 116 -14.66 8.43 -4.11
CA CYS A 116 -15.01 7.29 -4.96
C CYS A 116 -16.34 7.51 -5.70
N ASP A 117 -17.36 7.95 -4.99
CA ASP A 117 -18.67 8.27 -5.59
C ASP A 117 -18.56 9.39 -6.64
N SER A 118 -17.72 10.41 -6.39
CA SER A 118 -17.54 11.53 -7.32
C SER A 118 -16.79 11.14 -8.61
N PHE A 119 -15.95 10.12 -8.56
CA PHE A 119 -15.08 9.71 -9.67
C PHE A 119 -15.40 8.30 -10.22
N GLY A 120 -16.48 7.68 -9.77
CA GLY A 120 -16.93 6.38 -10.28
C GLY A 120 -16.01 5.22 -9.93
N VAL A 121 -15.24 5.31 -8.82
CA VAL A 121 -14.39 4.23 -8.34
C VAL A 121 -15.22 3.28 -7.49
N ASN A 122 -15.25 2.00 -7.85
CA ASN A 122 -16.05 1.00 -7.14
C ASN A 122 -15.39 0.60 -5.81
N TYR A 123 -16.13 0.75 -4.72
CA TYR A 123 -15.73 0.31 -3.38
C TYR A 123 -16.78 -0.60 -2.71
N LYS A 124 -17.74 -1.08 -3.48
CA LYS A 124 -18.82 -1.96 -2.99
C LYS A 124 -18.63 -3.36 -3.54
N ASP A 125 -18.79 -4.34 -2.68
CA ASP A 125 -18.77 -5.75 -3.06
C ASP A 125 -20.00 -6.13 -3.91
N LYS A 126 -20.06 -7.37 -4.36
CA LYS A 126 -21.18 -7.90 -5.15
C LYS A 126 -22.55 -7.84 -4.47
N ASN A 127 -22.59 -7.64 -3.16
CA ASN A 127 -23.80 -7.48 -2.37
C ASN A 127 -24.15 -6.01 -2.08
N GLY A 128 -23.37 -5.06 -2.63
CA GLY A 128 -23.54 -3.62 -2.43
C GLY A 128 -22.99 -3.12 -1.07
N LYS A 129 -22.28 -3.96 -0.31
CA LYS A 129 -21.67 -3.59 0.95
C LYS A 129 -20.33 -2.89 0.72
N SER A 130 -20.11 -1.77 1.44
CA SER A 130 -18.81 -1.07 1.41
C SER A 130 -17.67 -1.95 1.91
N ALA A 131 -16.59 -2.01 1.14
CA ALA A 131 -15.32 -2.65 1.51
C ALA A 131 -14.35 -1.68 2.23
N ILE A 132 -14.78 -0.44 2.45
CA ILE A 132 -14.04 0.57 3.21
C ILE A 132 -14.42 0.43 4.68
N CYS A 133 -13.47 0.03 5.54
CA CYS A 133 -13.71 -0.08 6.99
C CYS A 133 -13.87 1.30 7.63
N ASP A 134 -14.56 1.35 8.77
CA ASP A 134 -14.75 2.58 9.54
C ASP A 134 -13.47 2.96 10.30
N THR A 135 -12.97 4.16 10.03
CA THR A 135 -11.77 4.72 10.68
C THR A 135 -12.08 5.46 11.97
N GLN A 136 -13.35 5.74 12.26
CA GLN A 136 -13.92 6.34 13.49
C GLN A 136 -13.40 7.75 13.82
N PHE A 137 -12.13 8.05 13.62
CA PHE A 137 -11.54 9.35 13.91
C PHE A 137 -12.07 10.43 12.97
N LYS A 138 -12.59 11.52 13.53
CA LYS A 138 -13.09 12.66 12.79
C LYS A 138 -12.00 13.69 12.59
N ILE A 139 -11.66 13.93 11.34
CA ILE A 139 -10.72 14.96 10.91
C ILE A 139 -11.44 16.31 11.00
N ALA A 140 -10.79 17.30 11.58
CA ALA A 140 -11.28 18.69 11.63
C ALA A 140 -11.41 19.29 10.21
N GLN A 141 -11.56 20.57 10.12
CA GLN A 141 -11.64 21.23 8.81
C GLN A 141 -10.38 21.02 7.99
N ARG A 142 -10.55 20.63 6.72
CA ARG A 142 -9.45 20.43 5.77
C ARG A 142 -9.83 21.00 4.42
N LEU A 143 -8.92 21.80 3.85
CA LEU A 143 -8.95 22.23 2.46
C LEU A 143 -7.86 21.47 1.71
N GLU A 144 -8.25 20.75 0.67
CA GLU A 144 -7.36 20.09 -0.28
C GLU A 144 -7.50 20.81 -1.62
N ASP A 145 -6.41 21.37 -2.14
CA ASP A 145 -6.42 22.10 -3.40
C ASP A 145 -5.29 21.65 -4.32
N ASN A 146 -5.64 21.34 -5.58
CA ASN A 146 -4.71 20.86 -6.61
C ASN A 146 -3.90 19.62 -6.21
N VAL A 147 -4.46 18.77 -5.37
CA VAL A 147 -3.88 17.52 -4.85
C VAL A 147 -4.54 16.33 -5.55
N THR A 148 -3.83 15.22 -5.73
CA THR A 148 -4.45 14.03 -6.29
C THR A 148 -5.43 13.40 -5.28
N LEU A 149 -6.48 12.75 -5.78
CA LEU A 149 -7.46 12.06 -4.91
C LEU A 149 -6.75 11.03 -4.02
N LEU A 150 -5.73 10.33 -4.55
CA LEU A 150 -4.95 9.36 -3.80
C LEU A 150 -4.17 10.02 -2.66
N ASP A 151 -3.57 11.19 -2.91
CA ASP A 151 -2.86 11.94 -1.87
C ASP A 151 -3.83 12.50 -0.82
N MET A 152 -5.04 12.97 -1.23
CA MET A 152 -6.09 13.38 -0.28
C MET A 152 -6.47 12.23 0.66
N ILE A 153 -6.66 11.03 0.10
CA ILE A 153 -6.95 9.82 0.87
C ILE A 153 -5.78 9.52 1.82
N GLN A 154 -4.55 9.54 1.31
CA GLN A 154 -3.37 9.28 2.12
C GLN A 154 -3.20 10.31 3.24
N ASN A 155 -3.48 11.61 2.97
CA ASN A 155 -3.49 12.65 3.98
C ASN A 155 -4.51 12.36 5.09
N ALA A 156 -5.74 11.98 4.73
CA ALA A 156 -6.78 11.63 5.70
C ALA A 156 -6.39 10.41 6.56
N LEU A 157 -5.77 9.40 5.95
CA LEU A 157 -5.28 8.21 6.66
C LEU A 157 -4.08 8.53 7.56
N ASN A 158 -3.16 9.40 7.13
CA ASN A 158 -2.03 9.85 7.93
C ASN A 158 -2.49 10.66 9.15
N LEU A 159 -3.48 11.56 8.98
CA LEU A 159 -4.08 12.28 10.10
C LEU A 159 -4.72 11.33 11.11
N THR A 160 -5.40 10.30 10.62
CA THR A 160 -5.98 9.26 11.46
C THR A 160 -4.90 8.46 12.20
N LEU A 161 -3.81 8.09 11.51
CA LEU A 161 -2.67 7.40 12.11
C LEU A 161 -2.04 8.24 13.22
N ASN A 162 -1.73 9.50 12.94
CA ASN A 162 -1.09 10.41 13.89
C ASN A 162 -1.95 10.66 15.15
N ALA A 163 -3.27 10.65 15.00
CA ALA A 163 -4.20 10.88 16.11
C ALA A 163 -4.50 9.61 16.92
N THR A 164 -4.48 8.43 16.31
CA THR A 164 -5.00 7.20 16.90
C THR A 164 -3.97 6.08 17.02
N GLY A 165 -2.81 6.21 16.38
CA GLY A 165 -1.82 5.14 16.23
C GLY A 165 -2.30 3.95 15.36
N ARG A 166 -3.44 4.07 14.66
CA ARG A 166 -4.00 3.00 13.81
C ARG A 166 -3.61 3.20 12.36
N LEU A 167 -2.96 2.19 11.79
CA LEU A 167 -2.55 2.17 10.40
C LEU A 167 -3.57 1.42 9.56
N TYR A 168 -3.99 2.05 8.46
CA TYR A 168 -4.91 1.48 7.49
C TYR A 168 -4.23 1.28 6.14
N VAL A 169 -4.65 0.26 5.42
CA VAL A 169 -4.13 -0.08 4.09
C VAL A 169 -5.25 0.04 3.07
N LEU A 170 -5.02 0.85 2.04
CA LEU A 170 -5.88 0.98 0.87
C LEU A 170 -5.32 0.16 -0.29
N TYR A 171 -6.15 -0.68 -0.90
CA TYR A 171 -5.78 -1.51 -2.03
C TYR A 171 -6.98 -1.82 -2.92
N ASP A 172 -6.73 -2.31 -4.12
CA ASP A 172 -7.78 -2.83 -5.00
C ASP A 172 -7.93 -4.34 -4.82
N ASP A 173 -9.12 -4.79 -4.48
CA ASP A 173 -9.45 -6.21 -4.40
C ASP A 173 -10.20 -6.64 -5.66
N CYS A 174 -9.44 -6.81 -6.75
CA CYS A 174 -9.97 -7.23 -8.06
C CYS A 174 -11.16 -6.38 -8.54
N GLY A 175 -11.01 -5.05 -8.51
CA GLY A 175 -12.02 -4.09 -8.96
C GLY A 175 -12.92 -3.56 -7.83
N VAL A 176 -12.58 -3.85 -6.58
CA VAL A 176 -13.25 -3.29 -5.40
C VAL A 176 -12.23 -2.57 -4.52
N LEU A 177 -12.26 -1.23 -4.50
CA LEU A 177 -11.39 -0.46 -3.61
C LEU A 177 -11.69 -0.81 -2.15
N THR A 178 -10.69 -1.29 -1.45
CA THR A 178 -10.81 -1.85 -0.11
C THR A 178 -9.91 -1.11 0.86
N LEU A 179 -10.42 -0.79 2.05
CA LEU A 179 -9.65 -0.24 3.17
C LEU A 179 -9.73 -1.21 4.34
N LYS A 180 -8.60 -1.59 4.92
CA LYS A 180 -8.53 -2.41 6.14
C LYS A 180 -7.56 -1.85 7.16
N ASP A 181 -7.83 -2.10 8.43
CA ASP A 181 -6.85 -1.93 9.49
C ASP A 181 -5.75 -2.99 9.31
N ILE A 182 -4.49 -2.60 9.48
CA ILE A 182 -3.34 -3.52 9.33
C ILE A 182 -3.39 -4.67 10.35
N LYS A 183 -4.11 -4.49 11.46
CA LYS A 183 -4.34 -5.51 12.50
C LYS A 183 -5.55 -6.41 12.21
N ASP A 184 -6.26 -6.18 11.09
CA ASP A 184 -7.33 -7.09 10.67
C ASP A 184 -6.77 -8.50 10.47
N LYS A 185 -7.52 -9.53 10.91
CA LYS A 185 -7.07 -10.93 10.82
C LYS A 185 -6.73 -11.36 9.40
N SER A 186 -7.41 -10.81 8.40
CA SER A 186 -7.14 -11.12 6.99
C SER A 186 -5.84 -10.51 6.47
N MET A 187 -5.27 -9.52 7.19
CA MET A 187 -3.98 -8.91 6.88
C MET A 187 -2.83 -9.59 7.62
N LEU A 188 -3.11 -10.45 8.60
CA LEU A 188 -2.14 -11.19 9.39
C LEU A 188 -1.99 -12.60 8.82
N LEU A 189 -1.13 -12.77 7.83
CA LEU A 189 -0.98 -14.05 7.15
C LEU A 189 -0.18 -15.05 8.00
N ASP A 190 -0.64 -16.31 7.98
CA ASP A 190 0.14 -17.45 8.39
C ASP A 190 1.01 -17.93 7.22
N PHE A 191 1.98 -17.08 6.90
CA PHE A 191 2.98 -17.28 5.86
C PHE A 191 4.32 -16.83 6.41
N GLY A 192 5.33 -17.66 6.28
CA GLY A 192 6.68 -17.41 6.78
C GLY A 192 7.72 -17.44 5.67
N ILE A 193 8.71 -16.60 5.82
CA ILE A 193 9.93 -16.63 5.02
C ILE A 193 11.09 -17.00 5.94
N ASP A 194 11.84 -18.02 5.53
CA ASP A 194 13.04 -18.50 6.19
C ASP A 194 14.21 -18.61 5.19
N SER A 195 15.35 -19.08 5.66
CA SER A 195 16.56 -19.22 4.85
C SER A 195 16.44 -20.26 3.72
N GLU A 196 15.42 -21.13 3.77
CA GLU A 196 15.17 -22.13 2.72
C GLU A 196 14.25 -21.59 1.63
N THR A 197 13.36 -20.64 2.00
CA THR A 197 12.35 -20.04 1.11
C THR A 197 12.82 -18.75 0.45
N ALA A 198 13.88 -18.11 0.93
CA ALA A 198 14.49 -16.91 0.39
C ALA A 198 15.85 -17.22 -0.22
N GLN A 199 16.00 -17.13 -1.53
CA GLN A 199 17.28 -17.38 -2.21
C GLN A 199 18.29 -16.25 -1.98
N ASN A 200 17.82 -15.01 -1.89
CA ASN A 200 18.65 -13.83 -1.69
C ASN A 200 17.90 -12.75 -0.90
N PHE A 201 18.60 -12.09 0.03
CA PHE A 201 18.03 -11.01 0.81
C PHE A 201 19.04 -9.91 1.11
N ASP A 202 18.53 -8.68 1.26
CA ASP A 202 19.25 -7.52 1.78
C ASP A 202 18.53 -7.02 3.04
N TYR A 203 19.23 -6.89 4.15
CA TYR A 203 18.71 -6.39 5.42
C TYR A 203 19.38 -5.08 5.81
N GLU A 204 18.58 -4.07 6.15
CA GLU A 204 19.01 -2.75 6.57
C GLU A 204 18.31 -2.35 7.87
N THR A 205 19.08 -1.84 8.83
CA THR A 205 18.56 -1.09 9.98
C THR A 205 18.96 0.38 9.84
N SER A 206 18.06 1.29 10.19
CA SER A 206 18.32 2.72 10.03
C SER A 206 17.64 3.53 11.12
N ILE A 207 18.26 4.63 11.50
CA ILE A 207 17.70 5.71 12.32
C ILE A 207 17.59 7.02 11.52
N ASP A 208 17.89 6.99 10.22
CA ASP A 208 17.92 8.18 9.35
C ASP A 208 16.54 8.55 8.81
N LYS A 209 15.65 7.58 8.66
CA LYS A 209 14.30 7.78 8.13
C LYS A 209 13.24 7.37 9.13
N GLU A 210 12.26 8.25 9.35
CA GLU A 210 11.10 7.98 10.21
C GLU A 210 11.46 7.49 11.63
N SER A 211 12.63 7.92 12.15
CA SER A 211 13.07 7.62 13.51
C SER A 211 13.25 8.93 14.25
N TYR A 212 12.41 9.18 15.25
CA TYR A 212 12.42 10.43 16.03
C TYR A 212 12.30 10.10 17.51
N ASN A 213 13.25 10.59 18.32
CA ASN A 213 13.27 10.43 19.77
C ASN A 213 12.85 11.68 20.53
N SER A 214 12.45 12.71 19.79
CA SER A 214 12.00 14.00 20.30
C SER A 214 10.88 14.53 19.40
N ILE A 215 9.73 14.79 19.96
CA ILE A 215 8.54 15.30 19.24
C ILE A 215 8.21 16.69 19.76
N THR A 216 8.11 17.65 18.87
CA THR A 216 7.68 19.01 19.18
C THR A 216 6.47 19.37 18.33
N ILE A 217 5.37 19.73 18.97
CA ILE A 217 4.16 20.25 18.31
C ILE A 217 3.93 21.68 18.77
N VAL A 218 3.71 22.60 17.84
CA VAL A 218 3.46 24.01 18.13
C VAL A 218 2.13 24.43 17.53
N ARG A 219 1.27 25.08 18.34
CA ARG A 219 0.06 25.76 17.87
C ARG A 219 0.31 27.26 17.90
N ASP A 220 0.08 27.93 16.79
CA ASP A 220 0.18 29.39 16.71
C ASP A 220 -0.84 30.04 17.67
N ALA A 221 -0.51 31.19 18.22
CA ALA A 221 -1.42 31.93 19.09
C ALA A 221 -2.73 32.25 18.36
N GLN A 222 -3.86 31.94 18.98
CA GLN A 222 -5.16 32.40 18.49
C GLN A 222 -5.40 33.86 18.88
N GLU A 223 -6.24 34.55 18.11
CA GLU A 223 -6.60 35.91 18.34
C GLU A 223 -7.11 36.13 19.78
N GLY A 224 -6.42 36.91 20.58
CA GLY A 224 -6.72 37.14 22.01
C GLY A 224 -5.94 36.26 23.01
N GLN A 225 -5.08 35.34 22.56
CA GLN A 225 -4.21 34.55 23.44
C GLN A 225 -2.76 35.11 23.44
N HIS A 226 -2.15 35.14 24.63
CA HIS A 226 -0.75 35.53 24.79
C HIS A 226 0.16 34.29 24.59
N GLY A 227 0.72 34.13 23.38
CA GLY A 227 1.77 33.16 23.06
C GLY A 227 1.30 31.89 22.38
N ALA A 228 2.20 31.23 21.64
CA ALA A 228 1.98 29.94 21.01
C ALA A 228 1.99 28.83 22.07
N GLU A 229 1.08 27.87 21.93
CA GLU A 229 1.14 26.64 22.74
C GLU A 229 2.22 25.72 22.15
N LYS A 230 3.17 25.28 22.99
CA LYS A 230 4.22 24.34 22.59
C LYS A 230 4.19 23.12 23.49
N VAL A 231 4.08 21.96 22.85
CA VAL A 231 4.21 20.67 23.52
C VAL A 231 5.49 19.99 23.05
N HIS A 232 6.21 19.41 24.00
CA HIS A 232 7.46 18.70 23.73
C HIS A 232 7.51 17.43 24.58
N VAL A 233 7.81 16.29 23.93
CA VAL A 233 8.08 15.01 24.58
C VAL A 233 9.32 14.37 23.98
N GLU A 234 10.10 13.68 24.80
CA GLU A 234 11.36 13.07 24.34
C GLU A 234 11.70 11.81 25.12
N ASP A 235 12.51 10.94 24.52
CA ASP A 235 13.13 9.80 25.17
C ASP A 235 14.64 10.04 25.37
N GLY A 236 15.01 10.43 26.58
CA GLY A 236 16.40 10.71 26.93
C GLY A 236 17.33 9.51 26.80
N SER A 237 16.80 8.28 26.86
CA SER A 237 17.62 7.06 26.69
C SER A 237 18.07 6.87 25.25
N HIS A 238 17.14 7.07 24.30
CA HIS A 238 17.46 7.02 22.87
C HIS A 238 18.23 8.25 22.40
N ILE A 239 18.01 9.44 23.00
CA ILE A 239 18.85 10.62 22.72
C ILE A 239 20.33 10.36 23.08
N LYS A 240 20.60 9.71 24.22
CA LYS A 240 21.97 9.35 24.60
C LYS A 240 22.61 8.33 23.64
N LYS A 241 21.81 7.45 23.02
CA LYS A 241 22.26 6.38 22.14
C LYS A 241 22.44 6.82 20.68
N TRP A 242 21.51 7.63 20.17
CA TRP A 242 21.40 7.97 18.73
C TRP A 242 21.64 9.46 18.43
N GLY A 243 21.79 10.32 19.45
CA GLY A 243 21.73 11.75 19.29
C GLY A 243 20.28 12.24 19.25
N HIS A 244 20.10 13.52 19.01
CA HIS A 244 18.80 14.19 19.02
C HIS A 244 18.17 14.12 17.63
N LEU A 245 17.11 13.32 17.48
CA LEU A 245 16.34 13.15 16.25
C LEU A 245 14.95 13.74 16.48
N GLN A 246 14.70 14.92 15.92
CA GLN A 246 13.50 15.69 16.19
C GLN A 246 12.47 15.58 15.08
N TYR A 247 11.21 15.28 15.46
CA TYR A 247 10.02 15.54 14.67
C TYR A 247 9.40 16.87 15.09
N PHE A 248 9.13 17.74 14.13
CA PHE A 248 8.50 19.02 14.36
C PHE A 248 7.24 19.16 13.51
N GLU A 249 6.12 19.51 14.15
CA GLU A 249 4.84 19.73 13.47
C GLU A 249 4.16 20.99 14.00
N LYS A 250 3.48 21.72 13.11
CA LYS A 250 2.48 22.72 13.49
C LYS A 250 1.14 22.02 13.68
N ALA A 251 0.51 22.26 14.84
CA ALA A 251 -0.82 21.77 15.14
C ALA A 251 -1.82 22.26 14.09
N GLN A 252 -2.70 21.37 13.68
CA GLN A 252 -3.79 21.70 12.76
C GLN A 252 -5.01 22.21 13.54
N GLU A 253 -5.86 22.96 12.85
CA GLU A 253 -7.16 23.37 13.40
C GLU A 253 -7.96 22.13 13.77
N GLY A 254 -8.39 22.02 15.04
CA GLY A 254 -9.11 20.86 15.59
C GLY A 254 -8.25 19.85 16.35
N ASP A 255 -6.93 19.95 16.36
CA ASP A 255 -6.08 19.16 17.26
C ASP A 255 -6.41 19.51 18.73
N SER A 256 -7.20 18.69 19.42
CA SER A 256 -7.70 19.01 20.75
C SER A 256 -6.71 18.72 21.87
N ASN A 257 -5.87 17.68 21.71
CA ASN A 257 -4.92 17.23 22.74
C ASN A 257 -3.53 17.02 22.16
N LEU A 258 -2.74 18.10 22.12
CA LEU A 258 -1.38 18.05 21.55
C LEU A 258 -0.43 17.14 22.33
N MET A 259 -0.64 17.00 23.65
CA MET A 259 0.20 16.14 24.50
C MET A 259 0.01 14.65 24.15
N GLU A 260 -1.23 14.19 24.01
CA GLU A 260 -1.51 12.80 23.62
C GLU A 260 -1.05 12.52 22.20
N LYS A 261 -1.23 13.47 21.27
CA LYS A 261 -0.70 13.38 19.92
C LYS A 261 0.82 13.23 19.92
N ALA A 262 1.53 14.07 20.69
CA ALA A 262 3.00 14.00 20.80
C ALA A 262 3.48 12.67 21.38
N LYS A 263 2.81 12.13 22.40
CA LYS A 263 3.13 10.79 22.95
C LYS A 263 2.91 9.69 21.91
N THR A 264 1.78 9.71 21.22
CA THR A 264 1.48 8.73 20.14
C THR A 264 2.54 8.77 19.05
N LEU A 265 2.97 9.96 18.62
CA LEU A 265 4.03 10.11 17.63
C LEU A 265 5.38 9.61 18.16
N LEU A 266 5.69 9.86 19.44
CA LEU A 266 6.91 9.32 20.05
C LEU A 266 6.88 7.80 20.09
N GLU A 267 5.79 7.17 20.50
CA GLU A 267 5.62 5.71 20.47
C GLU A 267 5.75 5.16 19.04
N LEU A 268 5.23 5.87 18.06
CA LEU A 268 5.23 5.47 16.65
C LEU A 268 6.63 5.52 16.05
N TYR A 269 7.40 6.56 16.32
CA TYR A 269 8.64 6.87 15.63
C TYR A 269 9.92 6.66 16.43
N ASN A 270 9.86 6.49 17.77
CA ASN A 270 11.05 6.36 18.61
C ASN A 270 11.67 4.95 18.55
N ARG A 271 12.12 4.55 17.37
CA ARG A 271 12.70 3.24 17.11
C ARG A 271 13.50 3.24 15.82
N GLU A 272 14.42 2.27 15.69
CA GLU A 272 15.06 1.99 14.41
C GLU A 272 14.07 1.42 13.41
N THR A 273 14.18 1.82 12.17
CA THR A 273 13.49 1.18 11.05
C THR A 273 14.27 -0.06 10.60
N ARG A 274 13.55 -1.10 10.22
CA ARG A 274 14.12 -2.36 9.72
C ARG A 274 13.50 -2.67 8.39
N THR A 275 14.32 -2.71 7.35
CA THR A 275 13.90 -3.03 5.99
C THR A 275 14.57 -4.32 5.54
N LEU A 276 13.80 -5.25 5.05
CA LEU A 276 14.29 -6.48 4.46
C LEU A 276 13.77 -6.58 3.04
N ARG A 277 14.68 -6.76 2.08
CA ARG A 277 14.34 -7.07 0.69
C ARG A 277 14.68 -8.51 0.40
N ILE A 278 13.74 -9.22 -0.17
CA ILE A 278 13.85 -10.64 -0.49
C ILE A 278 13.56 -10.80 -1.97
N LYS A 279 14.41 -11.54 -2.68
CA LYS A 279 14.23 -11.84 -4.09
C LYS A 279 13.93 -13.31 -4.28
N GLU A 280 13.04 -13.59 -5.24
CA GLU A 280 12.69 -14.95 -5.66
C GLU A 280 12.21 -15.86 -4.53
N ALA A 281 11.49 -15.29 -3.55
CA ALA A 281 10.78 -16.08 -2.57
C ALA A 281 9.68 -16.93 -3.24
N PHE A 282 9.32 -18.04 -2.61
CA PHE A 282 8.21 -18.87 -3.06
C PHE A 282 6.90 -18.07 -3.10
N GLY A 283 6.15 -18.24 -4.19
CA GLY A 283 4.92 -17.52 -4.43
C GLY A 283 3.76 -17.95 -3.52
N ASP A 284 3.07 -17.01 -2.93
CA ASP A 284 1.79 -17.22 -2.25
C ASP A 284 0.82 -16.10 -2.67
N LEU A 285 -0.29 -16.46 -3.31
CA LEU A 285 -1.28 -15.49 -3.82
C LEU A 285 -1.98 -14.66 -2.74
N ARG A 286 -1.90 -15.07 -1.48
CA ARG A 286 -2.44 -14.31 -0.33
C ARG A 286 -1.58 -13.13 0.04
N VAL A 287 -0.28 -13.17 -0.31
CA VAL A 287 0.67 -12.09 0.01
C VAL A 287 0.36 -10.87 -0.86
N ARG A 288 0.10 -9.76 -0.22
CA ARG A 288 -0.14 -8.47 -0.88
C ARG A 288 0.53 -7.35 -0.09
N ALA A 289 0.72 -6.22 -0.71
CA ALA A 289 1.20 -5.04 -0.01
C ALA A 289 0.24 -4.65 1.14
N GLY A 290 0.79 -4.37 2.31
CA GLY A 290 0.06 -4.07 3.54
C GLY A 290 -0.26 -5.28 4.42
N CYS A 291 -0.13 -6.53 3.94
CA CYS A 291 -0.25 -7.68 4.84
C CYS A 291 1.00 -7.84 5.71
N SER A 292 0.87 -8.61 6.79
CA SER A 292 1.96 -8.98 7.68
C SER A 292 2.31 -10.45 7.52
N ILE A 293 3.61 -10.74 7.41
CA ILE A 293 4.16 -12.08 7.28
C ILE A 293 5.18 -12.36 8.38
N TYR A 294 5.47 -13.61 8.68
CA TYR A 294 6.58 -14.01 9.54
C TYR A 294 7.88 -14.03 8.75
N VAL A 295 8.94 -13.53 9.36
CA VAL A 295 10.30 -13.61 8.83
C VAL A 295 11.18 -14.29 9.89
N ASN A 296 11.88 -15.33 9.48
CA ASN A 296 12.82 -16.07 10.33
C ASN A 296 14.10 -16.35 9.53
N LEU A 297 15.01 -15.36 9.52
CA LEU A 297 16.23 -15.42 8.73
C LEU A 297 17.45 -15.39 9.62
N ASN A 298 18.40 -16.29 9.34
CA ASN A 298 19.74 -16.24 9.91
C ASN A 298 20.60 -15.30 9.05
N LEU A 299 20.96 -14.14 9.61
CA LEU A 299 21.77 -13.10 8.94
C LEU A 299 23.27 -13.32 9.13
N GLY A 300 23.66 -14.39 9.82
CA GLY A 300 25.05 -14.74 10.12
C GLY A 300 25.47 -14.29 11.52
N ASP A 301 25.37 -13.03 11.82
CA ASP A 301 25.68 -12.40 13.12
C ASP A 301 24.48 -12.34 14.06
N MET A 302 23.26 -12.44 13.52
CA MET A 302 22.01 -12.44 14.29
C MET A 302 20.92 -13.27 13.60
N VAL A 303 19.91 -13.68 14.37
CA VAL A 303 18.69 -14.29 13.84
C VAL A 303 17.58 -13.25 13.90
N LEU A 304 17.00 -12.93 12.74
CA LEU A 304 15.84 -12.06 12.62
C LEU A 304 14.58 -12.92 12.69
N THR A 305 13.90 -12.90 13.83
CA THR A 305 12.57 -13.53 13.98
C THR A 305 11.56 -12.45 14.33
N SER A 306 10.74 -12.07 13.38
CA SER A 306 9.78 -10.98 13.55
C SER A 306 8.61 -11.11 12.57
N ARG A 307 7.45 -10.58 12.95
CA ARG A 307 6.38 -10.29 12.00
C ARG A 307 6.67 -8.93 11.34
N MET A 308 6.68 -8.91 10.01
CA MET A 308 6.99 -7.72 9.22
C MET A 308 5.86 -7.40 8.26
N VAL A 309 5.70 -6.11 7.93
CA VAL A 309 4.69 -5.61 6.99
C VAL A 309 5.27 -5.58 5.59
N VAL A 310 4.53 -6.09 4.63
CA VAL A 310 4.89 -6.03 3.20
C VAL A 310 4.62 -4.62 2.68
N GLU A 311 5.68 -3.86 2.40
CA GLU A 311 5.60 -2.54 1.75
C GLU A 311 5.40 -2.65 0.25
N GLU A 312 6.08 -3.60 -0.36
CA GLU A 312 6.00 -3.87 -1.78
C GLU A 312 6.12 -5.36 -2.05
N VAL A 313 5.32 -5.87 -2.96
CA VAL A 313 5.44 -7.22 -3.49
C VAL A 313 5.34 -7.19 -5.00
N THR A 314 6.21 -7.96 -5.65
CA THR A 314 6.13 -8.23 -7.09
C THR A 314 5.97 -9.73 -7.29
N HIS A 315 4.77 -10.17 -7.64
CA HIS A 315 4.52 -11.54 -8.06
C HIS A 315 5.00 -11.72 -9.50
N LYS A 316 5.74 -12.79 -9.74
CA LYS A 316 6.25 -13.18 -11.06
C LYS A 316 5.69 -14.56 -11.40
N PHE A 317 4.95 -14.64 -12.49
CA PHE A 317 4.34 -15.86 -12.98
C PHE A 317 5.05 -16.26 -14.28
N ASN A 318 5.96 -17.20 -14.19
CA ASN A 318 6.77 -17.67 -15.33
C ASN A 318 6.47 -19.16 -15.58
N LYS A 319 5.77 -19.47 -16.68
CA LYS A 319 5.32 -20.84 -17.00
C LYS A 319 4.61 -21.45 -15.79
N ASP A 320 5.22 -22.45 -15.17
CA ASP A 320 4.67 -23.22 -14.06
C ASP A 320 5.23 -22.79 -12.70
N ILE A 321 5.95 -21.66 -12.66
CA ILE A 321 6.64 -21.17 -11.44
C ILE A 321 6.06 -19.83 -11.03
N HIS A 322 5.67 -19.72 -9.77
CA HIS A 322 5.28 -18.48 -9.11
C HIS A 322 6.32 -18.12 -8.06
N THR A 323 6.97 -16.95 -8.25
CA THR A 323 7.89 -16.37 -7.27
C THR A 323 7.46 -14.97 -6.86
N MET A 324 8.02 -14.47 -5.77
CA MET A 324 7.79 -13.12 -5.27
C MET A 324 9.11 -12.41 -4.96
N ASP A 325 9.19 -11.14 -5.36
CA ASP A 325 10.14 -10.21 -4.75
C ASP A 325 9.40 -9.38 -3.71
N LEU A 326 9.96 -9.23 -2.52
CA LEU A 326 9.32 -8.58 -1.39
C LEU A 326 10.22 -7.47 -0.82
N ALA A 327 9.63 -6.34 -0.47
CA ALA A 327 10.20 -5.39 0.45
C ALA A 327 9.32 -5.36 1.71
N VAL A 328 9.89 -5.73 2.86
CA VAL A 328 9.16 -5.78 4.13
C VAL A 328 9.82 -4.89 5.16
N ILE A 329 9.02 -4.29 6.01
CA ILE A 329 9.49 -3.42 7.09
C ILE A 329 8.99 -3.93 8.44
N GLY A 330 9.88 -3.83 9.44
CA GLY A 330 9.54 -4.10 10.83
C GLY A 330 9.11 -2.80 11.52
N HIS A 331 7.85 -2.75 11.96
CA HIS A 331 7.31 -1.65 12.74
C HIS A 331 6.62 -2.16 14.00
N GLY A 332 6.48 -1.32 15.01
CA GLY A 332 5.71 -1.63 16.22
C GLY A 332 4.20 -1.80 15.99
N PHE A 333 3.72 -1.76 14.76
CA PHE A 333 2.36 -2.14 14.39
C PHE A 333 2.12 -3.65 14.44
N THR A 334 3.19 -4.44 14.59
CA THR A 334 3.15 -5.91 14.55
C THR A 334 3.24 -6.57 15.93
N LYS A 335 2.87 -5.84 17.01
CA LYS A 335 2.73 -6.43 18.34
C LYS A 335 1.53 -7.34 18.42
#